data_8652ca47e0f2ee6c6d82a7e84dd08349
#
_entry.id   8652ca47e0f2ee6c6d82a7e84dd08349
#
_cell.length_a   1.000
_cell.length_b   1.000
_cell.length_c   1.000
_cell.angle_alpha   90.00
_cell.angle_beta   90.00
_cell.angle_gamma   90.00
#
_symmetry.space_group_name_H-M   'P 1'
#
loop_
_entity.id
_entity.type
_entity.pdbx_description
1 polymer ?
#
loop_
_entity_poly.entity_id
_entity_poly.type
_entity_poly.pdbx_seq_one_letter_code
_entity_poly.pdbx_strand_id
1 'polypeptide(L)'
;MLVESVPNVSEGRRLDVVDRLADAITSVPGVFLLDRTSDASHNRSVFTLAGEHDAVGEALERLVAAAIHEIDMDAHEGEHPRIGAVDVIPFIPLASTSIEDVIDVARGFGERIATRFELPVYLYARAALRADRERLADVRRGQYEGLKVEIEQNGREPDYGPHRMHPSAGAVAVGARPFLIAYNINLDSEDVDLAKRISRRVRESGGGLPKLQANGFEVREPERGHPLRAQVSMNLLDFAVTPLWVVWDAVRDLAAEDGVELAESELIGLAPQASFEAIADHAGAMDGSVDDRLRAAAAYIRLRDYSPMQILERRLEAARHGTDPTTLGELPRAT
;
A
#
# COMPACT_ATOMS: atom_id res chain seq x y z
N MET A 1 3.12 9.72 19.10
CA MET A 1 3.81 9.37 17.83
C MET A 1 2.77 9.26 16.74
N LEU A 2 2.92 10.06 15.68
CA LEU A 2 1.99 10.00 14.54
C LEU A 2 2.38 8.85 13.61
N VAL A 3 1.39 8.02 13.26
CA VAL A 3 1.60 6.88 12.35
C VAL A 3 0.47 6.78 11.33
N GLU A 4 0.81 6.19 10.21
CA GLU A 4 -0.15 5.68 9.24
C GLU A 4 -0.22 4.16 9.33
N SER A 5 -1.38 3.59 9.01
CA SER A 5 -1.51 2.16 8.71
C SER A 5 -2.33 1.96 7.45
N VAL A 6 -1.98 0.93 6.68
CA VAL A 6 -2.63 0.58 5.42
C VAL A 6 -3.03 -0.91 5.45
N PRO A 7 -3.97 -1.30 6.35
CA PRO A 7 -4.39 -2.69 6.43
C PRO A 7 -5.11 -3.14 5.15
N ASN A 8 -4.83 -4.39 4.76
CA ASN A 8 -5.54 -5.08 3.69
C ASN A 8 -6.46 -6.13 4.31
N VAL A 9 -7.69 -6.17 3.83
CA VAL A 9 -8.72 -7.08 4.32
C VAL A 9 -9.23 -7.94 3.16
N SER A 10 -9.45 -9.22 3.41
CA SER A 10 -9.93 -10.20 2.43
C SER A 10 -11.46 -10.10 2.26
N GLU A 11 -11.94 -8.95 1.85
CA GLU A 11 -13.31 -8.67 1.47
C GLU A 11 -13.36 -7.46 0.52
N GLY A 12 -13.94 -7.61 -0.64
CA GLY A 12 -14.07 -6.53 -1.62
C GLY A 12 -15.38 -6.60 -2.41
N ARG A 13 -16.23 -7.61 -2.10
CA ARG A 13 -17.49 -7.88 -2.79
C ARG A 13 -18.70 -7.45 -1.97
N ARG A 14 -18.72 -7.75 -0.67
CA ARG A 14 -19.78 -7.39 0.25
C ARG A 14 -19.53 -5.99 0.81
N LEU A 15 -19.96 -4.96 0.08
CA LEU A 15 -19.68 -3.56 0.44
C LEU A 15 -20.26 -3.17 1.80
N ASP A 16 -21.38 -3.77 2.23
CA ASP A 16 -21.95 -3.61 3.56
C ASP A 16 -21.03 -4.14 4.67
N VAL A 17 -20.28 -5.22 4.42
CA VAL A 17 -19.22 -5.69 5.32
C VAL A 17 -18.07 -4.69 5.35
N VAL A 18 -17.62 -4.23 4.17
CA VAL A 18 -16.56 -3.22 4.05
C VAL A 18 -16.93 -1.94 4.80
N ASP A 19 -18.21 -1.52 4.75
CA ASP A 19 -18.72 -0.37 5.51
C ASP A 19 -18.62 -0.60 7.01
N ARG A 20 -19.04 -1.77 7.52
CA ARG A 20 -18.90 -2.10 8.96
C ARG A 20 -17.44 -2.14 9.41
N LEU A 21 -16.53 -2.60 8.57
CA LEU A 21 -15.08 -2.56 8.85
C LEU A 21 -14.55 -1.11 8.93
N ALA A 22 -15.01 -0.24 8.03
CA ALA A 22 -14.70 1.19 8.07
C ALA A 22 -15.25 1.87 9.34
N ASP A 23 -16.49 1.55 9.72
CA ASP A 23 -17.13 2.04 10.95
C ASP A 23 -16.35 1.61 12.20
N ALA A 24 -15.84 0.38 12.23
CA ALA A 24 -15.00 -0.10 13.33
C ALA A 24 -13.74 0.76 13.49
N ILE A 25 -13.09 1.16 12.39
CA ILE A 25 -11.92 2.06 12.39
C ILE A 25 -12.31 3.45 12.89
N THR A 26 -13.34 4.06 12.30
CA THR A 26 -13.74 5.46 12.55
C THR A 26 -14.42 5.65 13.90
N SER A 27 -14.83 4.56 14.56
CA SER A 27 -15.38 4.60 15.92
C SER A 27 -14.36 5.01 16.99
N VAL A 28 -13.06 5.06 16.68
CA VAL A 28 -12.01 5.46 17.61
C VAL A 28 -11.71 6.96 17.44
N PRO A 29 -11.89 7.78 18.46
CA PRO A 29 -11.58 9.22 18.38
C PRO A 29 -10.08 9.46 18.09
N GLY A 30 -9.80 10.42 17.22
CA GLY A 30 -8.42 10.80 16.86
C GLY A 30 -7.79 9.90 15.78
N VAL A 31 -8.53 8.95 15.24
CA VAL A 31 -8.17 8.21 14.03
C VAL A 31 -8.92 8.76 12.83
N PHE A 32 -8.21 8.97 11.76
CA PHE A 32 -8.74 9.49 10.49
C PHE A 32 -8.61 8.43 9.41
N LEU A 33 -9.75 7.95 8.89
CA LEU A 33 -9.78 7.10 7.70
C LEU A 33 -9.58 8.03 6.48
N LEU A 34 -8.41 7.95 5.86
CA LEU A 34 -8.00 8.87 4.78
C LEU A 34 -8.40 8.35 3.40
N ASP A 35 -8.44 7.04 3.22
CA ASP A 35 -8.81 6.40 1.96
C ASP A 35 -9.37 5.01 2.18
N ARG A 36 -10.22 4.57 1.26
CA ARG A 36 -10.77 3.21 1.21
C ARG A 36 -10.94 2.78 -0.23
N THR A 37 -10.33 1.68 -0.59
CA THR A 37 -10.49 1.06 -1.91
C THR A 37 -10.98 -0.37 -1.78
N SER A 38 -11.79 -0.84 -2.72
CA SER A 38 -12.29 -2.22 -2.77
C SER A 38 -12.21 -2.75 -4.20
N ASP A 39 -11.79 -4.00 -4.32
CA ASP A 39 -11.65 -4.69 -5.60
C ASP A 39 -12.38 -6.04 -5.52
N ALA A 40 -13.41 -6.21 -6.36
CA ALA A 40 -14.24 -7.41 -6.37
C ALA A 40 -13.55 -8.63 -7.01
N SER A 41 -12.63 -8.42 -7.96
CA SER A 41 -11.87 -9.50 -8.62
C SER A 41 -10.85 -10.07 -7.65
N HIS A 42 -10.09 -9.19 -7.01
CA HIS A 42 -9.16 -9.57 -5.94
C HIS A 42 -9.85 -9.97 -4.66
N ASN A 43 -11.14 -9.64 -4.49
CA ASN A 43 -11.93 -9.79 -3.27
C ASN A 43 -11.17 -9.25 -2.06
N ARG A 44 -10.76 -7.98 -2.14
CA ARG A 44 -9.90 -7.31 -1.18
C ARG A 44 -10.30 -5.85 -1.02
N SER A 45 -10.20 -5.36 0.21
CA SER A 45 -10.24 -3.91 0.51
C SER A 45 -8.97 -3.45 1.18
N VAL A 46 -8.61 -2.20 0.94
CA VAL A 46 -7.50 -1.51 1.56
C VAL A 46 -8.03 -0.26 2.24
N PHE A 47 -7.67 -0.08 3.51
CA PHE A 47 -8.00 1.11 4.28
C PHE A 47 -6.71 1.87 4.56
N THR A 48 -6.70 3.18 4.36
CA THR A 48 -5.59 4.05 4.76
C THR A 48 -6.06 4.88 5.94
N LEU A 49 -5.43 4.72 7.09
CA LEU A 49 -5.77 5.45 8.30
C LEU A 49 -4.53 6.07 8.94
N ALA A 50 -4.71 7.20 9.62
CA ALA A 50 -3.63 7.88 10.33
C ALA A 50 -4.13 8.47 11.65
N GLY A 51 -3.21 8.62 12.60
CA GLY A 51 -3.48 9.17 13.94
C GLY A 51 -2.33 8.92 14.89
N GLU A 52 -2.55 9.24 16.17
CA GLU A 52 -1.61 8.84 17.21
C GLU A 52 -1.56 7.31 17.34
N HIS A 53 -0.38 6.74 17.54
CA HIS A 53 -0.12 5.30 17.47
C HIS A 53 -1.02 4.46 18.38
N ASP A 54 -1.37 4.95 19.57
CA ASP A 54 -2.27 4.25 20.50
C ASP A 54 -3.70 4.19 19.95
N ALA A 55 -4.19 5.30 19.40
CA ALA A 55 -5.52 5.36 18.79
C ALA A 55 -5.59 4.51 17.51
N VAL A 56 -4.54 4.56 16.67
CA VAL A 56 -4.43 3.70 15.48
C VAL A 56 -4.38 2.22 15.89
N GLY A 57 -3.64 1.87 16.92
CA GLY A 57 -3.60 0.52 17.48
C GLY A 57 -4.99 0.04 17.93
N GLU A 58 -5.75 0.89 18.65
CA GLU A 58 -7.12 0.55 19.06
C GLU A 58 -8.06 0.38 17.85
N ALA A 59 -7.97 1.26 16.84
CA ALA A 59 -8.78 1.15 15.64
C ALA A 59 -8.49 -0.13 14.86
N LEU A 60 -7.22 -0.51 14.76
CA LEU A 60 -6.80 -1.76 14.13
C LEU A 60 -7.26 -3.00 14.93
N GLU A 61 -7.27 -2.96 16.26
CA GLU A 61 -7.84 -4.03 17.08
C GLU A 61 -9.34 -4.19 16.85
N ARG A 62 -10.09 -3.07 16.71
CA ARG A 62 -11.52 -3.11 16.36
C ARG A 62 -11.74 -3.65 14.94
N LEU A 63 -10.90 -3.24 13.97
CA LEU A 63 -10.92 -3.80 12.62
C LEU A 63 -10.70 -5.31 12.62
N VAL A 64 -9.69 -5.80 13.35
CA VAL A 64 -9.40 -7.25 13.48
C VAL A 64 -10.59 -7.98 14.09
N ALA A 65 -11.18 -7.45 15.17
CA ALA A 65 -12.36 -8.06 15.79
C ALA A 65 -13.55 -8.15 14.83
N ALA A 66 -13.82 -7.07 14.08
CA ALA A 66 -14.90 -7.05 13.09
C ALA A 66 -14.62 -8.03 11.94
N ALA A 67 -13.39 -8.06 11.41
CA ALA A 67 -13.01 -8.97 10.33
C ALA A 67 -13.11 -10.45 10.74
N ILE A 68 -12.73 -10.81 11.96
CA ILE A 68 -12.89 -12.17 12.50
C ILE A 68 -14.36 -12.60 12.52
N HIS A 69 -15.27 -11.66 12.83
CA HIS A 69 -16.71 -11.91 12.88
C HIS A 69 -17.37 -12.03 11.49
N GLU A 70 -16.91 -11.22 10.54
CA GLU A 70 -17.56 -11.04 9.24
C GLU A 70 -17.01 -11.92 8.12
N ILE A 71 -15.75 -12.35 8.23
CA ILE A 71 -15.01 -13.00 7.13
C ILE A 71 -14.62 -14.41 7.53
N ASP A 72 -15.02 -15.36 6.69
CA ASP A 72 -14.62 -16.77 6.79
C ASP A 72 -13.61 -17.08 5.67
N MET A 73 -12.36 -17.32 6.04
CA MET A 73 -11.29 -17.61 5.10
C MET A 73 -11.43 -18.98 4.42
N ASP A 74 -12.17 -19.91 5.02
CA ASP A 74 -12.45 -21.21 4.38
C ASP A 74 -13.45 -21.08 3.22
N ALA A 75 -14.28 -20.02 3.23
CA ALA A 75 -15.22 -19.68 2.17
C ALA A 75 -14.72 -18.58 1.22
N HIS A 76 -13.56 -17.95 1.54
CA HIS A 76 -13.06 -16.80 0.78
C HIS A 76 -12.37 -17.23 -0.50
N GLU A 77 -12.79 -16.63 -1.64
CA GLU A 77 -12.16 -16.75 -2.96
C GLU A 77 -11.80 -15.38 -3.51
N GLY A 78 -10.58 -15.22 -4.03
CA GLY A 78 -10.09 -14.00 -4.67
C GLY A 78 -8.71 -14.22 -5.30
N GLU A 79 -8.35 -13.40 -6.28
CA GLU A 79 -7.07 -13.52 -7.00
C GLU A 79 -5.88 -13.00 -6.19
N HIS A 80 -6.13 -12.15 -5.18
CA HIS A 80 -5.06 -11.56 -4.38
C HIS A 80 -4.44 -12.57 -3.40
N PRO A 81 -3.10 -12.69 -3.34
CA PRO A 81 -2.41 -13.49 -2.33
C PRO A 81 -2.75 -13.01 -0.91
N ARG A 82 -3.22 -13.91 -0.05
CA ARG A 82 -3.63 -13.59 1.33
C ARG A 82 -3.37 -14.77 2.27
N ILE A 83 -3.25 -14.47 3.55
CA ILE A 83 -3.12 -15.45 4.63
C ILE A 83 -4.23 -15.37 5.69
N GLY A 84 -5.06 -14.34 5.65
CA GLY A 84 -6.15 -14.19 6.61
C GLY A 84 -7.16 -13.11 6.28
N ALA A 85 -8.19 -13.00 7.13
CA ALA A 85 -9.28 -12.03 7.02
C ALA A 85 -8.77 -10.59 7.05
N VAL A 86 -7.89 -10.26 7.99
CA VAL A 86 -6.98 -9.11 7.86
C VAL A 86 -5.64 -9.70 7.46
N ASP A 87 -5.29 -9.53 6.20
CA ASP A 87 -4.12 -10.17 5.62
C ASP A 87 -2.81 -9.50 6.06
N VAL A 88 -2.77 -8.16 6.06
CA VAL A 88 -1.57 -7.41 6.45
C VAL A 88 -1.92 -6.10 7.15
N ILE A 89 -1.16 -5.78 8.19
CA ILE A 89 -1.24 -4.55 8.97
C ILE A 89 0.16 -3.91 9.03
N PRO A 90 0.50 -2.97 8.16
CA PRO A 90 1.73 -2.19 8.25
C PRO A 90 1.56 -1.00 9.18
N PHE A 91 2.60 -0.67 9.94
CA PHE A 91 2.76 0.61 10.60
C PHE A 91 3.83 1.41 9.86
N ILE A 92 3.53 2.68 9.58
CA ILE A 92 4.36 3.58 8.78
C ILE A 92 4.61 4.85 9.61
N PRO A 93 5.86 5.27 9.80
CA PRO A 93 6.16 6.49 10.52
C PRO A 93 5.70 7.74 9.74
N LEU A 94 5.08 8.70 10.43
CA LEU A 94 4.73 9.99 9.89
C LEU A 94 5.42 11.12 10.67
N ALA A 95 5.61 12.25 10.03
CA ALA A 95 6.25 13.44 10.59
C ALA A 95 7.63 13.12 11.21
N SER A 96 7.83 13.43 12.47
CA SER A 96 9.10 13.18 13.20
C SER A 96 9.20 11.82 13.88
N THR A 97 8.22 10.93 13.65
CA THR A 97 8.28 9.55 14.20
C THR A 97 9.39 8.76 13.51
N SER A 98 10.21 8.04 14.25
CA SER A 98 11.26 7.21 13.69
C SER A 98 10.75 5.82 13.30
N ILE A 99 11.45 5.14 12.39
CA ILE A 99 11.09 3.76 12.02
C ILE A 99 11.36 2.80 13.20
N GLU A 100 12.34 3.09 14.04
CA GLU A 100 12.67 2.33 15.23
C GLU A 100 11.52 2.34 16.24
N ASP A 101 10.91 3.50 16.49
CA ASP A 101 9.72 3.61 17.36
C ASP A 101 8.55 2.80 16.79
N VAL A 102 8.37 2.83 15.49
CA VAL A 102 7.26 2.12 14.81
C VAL A 102 7.49 0.61 14.80
N ILE A 103 8.73 0.12 14.80
CA ILE A 103 9.05 -1.30 14.98
C ILE A 103 8.50 -1.81 16.31
N ASP A 104 8.74 -1.07 17.41
CA ASP A 104 8.27 -1.46 18.73
C ASP A 104 6.74 -1.42 18.83
N VAL A 105 6.11 -0.39 18.21
CA VAL A 105 4.64 -0.31 18.09
C VAL A 105 4.08 -1.53 17.36
N ALA A 106 4.64 -1.89 16.21
CA ALA A 106 4.19 -3.02 15.41
C ALA A 106 4.32 -4.36 16.16
N ARG A 107 5.47 -4.58 16.83
CA ARG A 107 5.70 -5.79 17.63
C ARG A 107 4.74 -5.90 18.80
N GLY A 108 4.59 -4.83 19.59
CA GLY A 108 3.68 -4.80 20.71
C GLY A 108 2.21 -4.95 20.29
N PHE A 109 1.83 -4.37 19.14
CA PHE A 109 0.50 -4.58 18.56
C PHE A 109 0.30 -6.05 18.14
N GLY A 110 1.26 -6.64 17.45
CA GLY A 110 1.21 -8.04 17.03
C GLY A 110 1.02 -9.00 18.21
N GLU A 111 1.77 -8.80 19.30
CA GLU A 111 1.65 -9.61 20.52
C GLU A 111 0.26 -9.48 21.18
N ARG A 112 -0.27 -8.23 21.22
CA ARG A 112 -1.60 -7.97 21.81
C ARG A 112 -2.71 -8.66 21.03
N ILE A 113 -2.76 -8.52 19.70
CA ILE A 113 -3.83 -9.15 18.89
C ILE A 113 -3.70 -10.68 18.87
N ALA A 114 -2.48 -11.20 18.87
CA ALA A 114 -2.24 -12.65 18.99
C ALA A 114 -2.84 -13.22 20.27
N THR A 115 -2.62 -12.56 21.40
CA THR A 115 -3.12 -12.95 22.70
C THR A 115 -4.63 -12.77 22.81
N ARG A 116 -5.14 -11.60 22.35
CA ARG A 116 -6.55 -11.24 22.52
C ARG A 116 -7.50 -12.07 21.66
N PHE A 117 -7.07 -12.41 20.44
CA PHE A 117 -7.93 -13.09 19.46
C PHE A 117 -7.49 -14.51 19.14
N GLU A 118 -6.50 -15.07 19.83
CA GLU A 118 -5.86 -16.35 19.48
C GLU A 118 -5.46 -16.43 18.00
N LEU A 119 -4.98 -15.30 17.45
CA LEU A 119 -4.65 -15.12 16.03
C LEU A 119 -3.16 -15.35 15.80
N PRO A 120 -2.74 -16.24 14.89
CA PRO A 120 -1.34 -16.37 14.48
C PRO A 120 -0.84 -15.09 13.82
N VAL A 121 0.25 -14.53 14.30
CA VAL A 121 0.86 -13.28 13.81
C VAL A 121 2.25 -13.54 13.28
N TYR A 122 2.50 -13.08 12.05
CA TYR A 122 3.80 -13.08 11.39
C TYR A 122 4.34 -11.66 11.33
N LEU A 123 5.51 -11.42 11.90
CA LEU A 123 6.16 -10.13 11.80
C LEU A 123 6.92 -10.01 10.47
N TYR A 124 6.80 -8.87 9.78
CA TYR A 124 7.45 -8.67 8.49
C TYR A 124 8.12 -7.30 8.37
N ALA A 125 8.85 -7.08 7.29
CA ALA A 125 9.62 -5.88 6.98
C ALA A 125 10.60 -5.56 8.13
N ARG A 126 10.65 -4.30 8.60
CA ARG A 126 11.53 -3.87 9.68
C ARG A 126 11.16 -4.45 11.05
N ALA A 127 9.92 -4.87 11.25
CA ALA A 127 9.49 -5.54 12.48
C ALA A 127 9.87 -7.03 12.52
N ALA A 128 10.28 -7.64 11.39
CA ALA A 128 10.62 -9.06 11.30
C ALA A 128 11.66 -9.46 12.38
N LEU A 129 11.45 -10.62 13.00
CA LEU A 129 12.41 -11.25 13.93
C LEU A 129 13.35 -12.22 13.22
N ARG A 130 13.04 -12.54 11.94
CA ARG A 130 13.78 -13.49 11.11
C ARG A 130 13.99 -12.89 9.71
N ALA A 131 15.17 -13.07 9.14
CA ALA A 131 15.54 -12.53 7.83
C ALA A 131 14.65 -13.06 6.68
N ASP A 132 14.17 -14.31 6.79
CA ASP A 132 13.28 -14.93 5.80
C ASP A 132 11.84 -14.37 5.83
N ARG A 133 11.54 -13.40 6.70
CA ARG A 133 10.23 -12.70 6.82
C ARG A 133 10.30 -11.21 6.51
N GLU A 134 11.44 -10.69 6.11
CA GLU A 134 11.56 -9.30 5.71
C GLU A 134 10.67 -8.96 4.51
N ARG A 135 10.47 -9.90 3.60
CA ARG A 135 9.60 -9.71 2.43
C ARG A 135 8.21 -10.28 2.70
N LEU A 136 7.17 -9.48 2.57
CA LEU A 136 5.78 -9.91 2.72
C LEU A 136 5.43 -11.10 1.80
N ALA A 137 6.00 -11.14 0.59
CA ALA A 137 5.79 -12.24 -0.35
C ALA A 137 6.27 -13.60 0.21
N ASP A 138 7.35 -13.60 1.01
CA ASP A 138 7.89 -14.81 1.62
C ASP A 138 6.99 -15.28 2.78
N VAL A 139 6.43 -14.34 3.57
CA VAL A 139 5.41 -14.64 4.58
C VAL A 139 4.17 -15.25 3.95
N ARG A 140 3.69 -14.68 2.83
CA ARG A 140 2.51 -15.15 2.09
C ARG A 140 2.74 -16.42 1.24
N ARG A 141 3.94 -16.98 1.22
CA ARG A 141 4.23 -18.18 0.43
C ARG A 141 3.26 -19.32 0.75
N GLY A 142 2.64 -19.90 -0.26
CA GLY A 142 1.59 -20.91 -0.14
C GLY A 142 0.21 -20.34 0.16
N GLN A 143 0.10 -19.04 0.43
CA GLN A 143 -1.14 -18.35 0.76
C GLN A 143 -1.85 -18.97 1.97
N TYR A 144 -3.14 -18.69 2.16
CA TYR A 144 -3.93 -19.24 3.24
C TYR A 144 -3.94 -20.77 3.23
N GLU A 145 -4.14 -21.36 2.06
CA GLU A 145 -4.28 -22.81 1.86
C GLU A 145 -3.00 -23.57 2.21
N GLY A 146 -1.86 -23.07 1.74
CA GLY A 146 -0.56 -23.66 2.05
C GLY A 146 -0.18 -23.45 3.51
N LEU A 147 -0.41 -22.24 4.04
CA LEU A 147 -0.10 -21.93 5.43
C LEU A 147 -0.93 -22.77 6.40
N LYS A 148 -2.21 -23.05 6.08
CA LYS A 148 -3.08 -23.92 6.87
C LYS A 148 -2.52 -25.31 7.07
N VAL A 149 -1.74 -25.83 6.11
CA VAL A 149 -1.08 -27.13 6.19
C VAL A 149 0.30 -27.06 6.83
N GLU A 150 1.00 -25.94 6.65
CA GLU A 150 2.41 -25.78 7.02
C GLU A 150 2.64 -25.12 8.37
N ILE A 151 1.65 -24.48 8.99
CA ILE A 151 1.81 -23.63 10.17
C ILE A 151 2.43 -24.35 11.38
N GLU A 152 2.22 -25.67 11.51
CA GLU A 152 2.80 -26.50 12.58
C GLU A 152 4.22 -27.00 12.23
N GLN A 153 4.71 -26.75 11.01
CA GLN A 153 6.01 -27.23 10.56
C GLN A 153 7.13 -26.26 10.98
N ASN A 154 8.32 -26.80 11.22
CA ASN A 154 9.51 -26.01 11.54
C ASN A 154 9.79 -24.94 10.47
N GLY A 155 9.94 -23.71 10.90
CA GLY A 155 10.19 -22.55 10.05
C GLY A 155 8.93 -21.86 9.53
N ARG A 156 7.73 -22.42 9.76
CA ARG A 156 6.44 -21.83 9.40
C ARG A 156 5.62 -21.38 10.59
N GLU A 157 6.06 -21.70 11.81
CA GLU A 157 5.43 -21.23 13.05
C GLU A 157 5.30 -19.70 13.10
N PRO A 158 4.21 -19.14 13.64
CA PRO A 158 4.04 -17.70 13.80
C PRO A 158 5.04 -17.12 14.81
N ASP A 159 5.27 -15.80 14.76
CA ASP A 159 6.08 -15.10 15.76
C ASP A 159 5.33 -14.96 17.08
N TYR A 160 4.01 -14.77 17.02
CA TYR A 160 3.12 -14.69 18.17
C TYR A 160 1.84 -15.49 17.92
N GLY A 161 1.23 -15.95 19.01
CA GLY A 161 -0.04 -16.67 18.98
C GLY A 161 0.09 -18.17 18.78
N PRO A 162 -1.02 -18.87 18.54
CA PRO A 162 -1.04 -20.33 18.43
C PRO A 162 -0.42 -20.81 17.12
N HIS A 163 0.26 -21.98 17.18
CA HIS A 163 0.80 -22.67 16.01
C HIS A 163 -0.29 -23.43 15.24
N ARG A 164 -1.43 -22.82 15.07
CA ARG A 164 -2.56 -23.31 14.27
C ARG A 164 -3.30 -22.13 13.68
N MET A 165 -3.92 -22.29 12.53
CA MET A 165 -4.74 -21.23 11.94
C MET A 165 -5.92 -20.91 12.85
N HIS A 166 -6.29 -19.62 12.90
CA HIS A 166 -7.57 -19.22 13.50
C HIS A 166 -8.71 -19.82 12.66
N PRO A 167 -9.79 -20.37 13.30
CA PRO A 167 -10.83 -21.16 12.60
C PRO A 167 -11.49 -20.45 11.41
N SER A 168 -11.72 -19.15 11.50
CA SER A 168 -12.33 -18.36 10.42
C SER A 168 -11.37 -17.31 9.82
N ALA A 169 -10.52 -16.71 10.64
CA ALA A 169 -9.72 -15.53 10.22
C ALA A 169 -8.33 -15.87 9.67
N GLY A 170 -7.87 -17.12 9.78
CA GLY A 170 -6.54 -17.50 9.26
C GLY A 170 -5.39 -16.96 10.12
N ALA A 171 -4.51 -16.17 9.52
CA ALA A 171 -3.34 -15.54 10.15
C ALA A 171 -3.21 -14.09 9.67
N VAL A 172 -2.35 -13.30 10.31
CA VAL A 172 -2.11 -11.91 9.92
C VAL A 172 -0.60 -11.60 9.85
N ALA A 173 -0.19 -10.82 8.86
CA ALA A 173 1.15 -10.24 8.81
C ALA A 173 1.12 -8.83 9.42
N VAL A 174 1.97 -8.58 10.43
CA VAL A 174 2.12 -7.26 11.07
C VAL A 174 3.54 -6.75 10.84
N GLY A 175 3.70 -5.49 10.43
CA GLY A 175 5.04 -5.00 10.14
C GLY A 175 5.21 -3.51 10.32
N ALA A 176 6.47 -3.08 10.28
CA ALA A 176 6.89 -1.69 10.21
C ALA A 176 7.66 -1.46 8.91
N ARG A 177 7.32 -0.42 8.16
CA ARG A 177 7.99 -0.12 6.88
C ARG A 177 8.00 1.38 6.58
N PRO A 178 8.93 1.85 5.74
CA PRO A 178 8.81 3.17 5.14
C PRO A 178 7.52 3.33 4.34
N PHE A 179 7.21 4.55 3.95
CA PHE A 179 6.06 4.82 3.10
C PHE A 179 6.26 4.14 1.73
N LEU A 180 5.25 3.39 1.29
CA LEU A 180 5.21 2.77 -0.03
C LEU A 180 4.37 3.64 -0.95
N ILE A 181 4.93 4.01 -2.10
CA ILE A 181 4.20 4.74 -3.13
C ILE A 181 3.88 3.78 -4.28
N ALA A 182 2.60 3.56 -4.55
CA ALA A 182 2.15 2.84 -5.73
C ALA A 182 2.04 3.83 -6.90
N TYR A 183 2.81 3.58 -7.97
CA TYR A 183 3.00 4.52 -9.06
C TYR A 183 3.05 3.80 -10.41
N ASN A 184 2.27 4.28 -11.35
CA ASN A 184 2.18 3.72 -12.69
C ASN A 184 2.62 4.73 -13.73
N ILE A 185 3.25 4.25 -14.80
CA ILE A 185 3.60 5.06 -15.97
C ILE A 185 2.99 4.41 -17.21
N ASN A 186 2.15 5.16 -17.92
CA ASN A 186 1.55 4.76 -19.18
C ASN A 186 2.48 5.13 -20.33
N LEU A 187 2.83 4.15 -21.16
CA LEU A 187 3.58 4.36 -22.39
C LEU A 187 2.66 4.86 -23.50
N ASP A 188 3.14 5.68 -24.39
CA ASP A 188 2.43 6.02 -25.64
C ASP A 188 2.60 4.87 -26.67
N SER A 189 2.15 3.68 -26.25
CA SER A 189 2.28 2.43 -26.99
C SER A 189 1.32 1.37 -26.46
N GLU A 190 0.92 0.45 -27.34
CA GLU A 190 0.16 -0.76 -26.98
C GLU A 190 1.07 -1.99 -26.75
N ASP A 191 2.40 -1.84 -26.92
CA ASP A 191 3.36 -2.93 -26.75
C ASP A 191 3.59 -3.27 -25.27
N VAL A 192 2.78 -4.21 -24.75
CA VAL A 192 2.90 -4.71 -23.38
C VAL A 192 4.24 -5.40 -23.12
N ASP A 193 4.85 -6.00 -24.12
CA ASP A 193 6.15 -6.64 -23.97
C ASP A 193 7.27 -5.59 -23.79
N LEU A 194 7.13 -4.40 -24.37
CA LEU A 194 8.00 -3.26 -24.06
C LEU A 194 7.87 -2.88 -22.58
N ALA A 195 6.64 -2.70 -22.05
CA ALA A 195 6.46 -2.40 -20.63
C ALA A 195 7.06 -3.48 -19.72
N LYS A 196 6.94 -4.76 -20.09
CA LYS A 196 7.59 -5.88 -19.37
C LYS A 196 9.13 -5.85 -19.47
N ARG A 197 9.71 -5.43 -20.60
CA ARG A 197 11.17 -5.26 -20.75
C ARG A 197 11.66 -4.12 -19.87
N ILE A 198 10.99 -2.96 -19.91
CA ILE A 198 11.31 -1.80 -19.08
C ILE A 198 11.22 -2.15 -17.60
N SER A 199 10.09 -2.76 -17.16
CA SER A 199 9.88 -3.13 -15.76
C SER A 199 10.98 -4.06 -15.21
N ARG A 200 11.46 -5.00 -16.02
CA ARG A 200 12.58 -5.89 -15.64
C ARG A 200 13.90 -5.14 -15.47
N ARG A 201 14.15 -4.09 -16.27
CA ARG A 201 15.37 -3.29 -16.21
C ARG A 201 15.35 -2.29 -15.06
N VAL A 202 14.19 -1.72 -14.69
CA VAL A 202 14.11 -0.71 -13.62
C VAL A 202 14.00 -1.31 -12.22
N ARG A 203 13.43 -2.50 -12.06
CA ARG A 203 13.22 -3.09 -10.72
C ARG A 203 14.50 -3.62 -10.07
N GLU A 204 14.57 -3.55 -8.75
CA GLU A 204 15.71 -4.01 -7.94
C GLU A 204 16.11 -5.47 -8.25
N SER A 205 15.14 -6.38 -8.36
CA SER A 205 15.38 -7.79 -8.66
C SER A 205 15.94 -8.06 -10.07
N GLY A 206 15.92 -7.06 -10.95
CA GLY A 206 16.54 -7.09 -12.28
C GLY A 206 17.91 -6.41 -12.33
N GLY A 207 18.44 -5.96 -11.18
CA GLY A 207 19.68 -5.18 -11.09
C GLY A 207 19.48 -3.68 -11.36
N GLY A 208 18.24 -3.20 -11.35
CA GLY A 208 17.87 -1.80 -11.54
C GLY A 208 17.89 -0.97 -10.25
N LEU A 209 16.90 -0.12 -10.08
CA LEU A 209 16.82 0.84 -8.97
C LEU A 209 16.54 0.14 -7.65
N PRO A 210 17.25 0.47 -6.56
CA PRO A 210 17.02 -0.12 -5.25
C PRO A 210 15.62 0.25 -4.73
N LYS A 211 15.04 -0.62 -3.89
CA LYS A 211 13.70 -0.42 -3.31
C LYS A 211 12.57 -0.20 -4.33
N LEU A 212 12.77 -0.59 -5.59
CA LEU A 212 11.76 -0.54 -6.63
C LEU A 212 11.29 -1.95 -7.03
N GLN A 213 9.99 -2.18 -6.95
CA GLN A 213 9.30 -3.30 -7.59
C GLN A 213 8.60 -2.78 -8.84
N ALA A 214 8.65 -3.53 -9.93
CA ALA A 214 7.98 -3.16 -11.18
C ALA A 214 7.52 -4.39 -11.96
N ASN A 215 6.38 -4.22 -12.67
CA ASN A 215 5.89 -5.17 -13.65
C ASN A 215 5.21 -4.43 -14.81
N GLY A 216 5.14 -5.08 -15.98
CA GLY A 216 4.48 -4.54 -17.16
C GLY A 216 3.09 -5.14 -17.33
N PHE A 217 2.09 -4.29 -17.56
CA PHE A 217 0.69 -4.67 -17.71
C PHE A 217 0.05 -4.09 -18.97
N GLU A 218 -1.02 -4.71 -19.40
CA GLU A 218 -2.01 -4.17 -20.30
C GLU A 218 -3.05 -3.38 -19.48
N VAL A 219 -3.36 -2.17 -19.90
CA VAL A 219 -4.44 -1.36 -19.31
C VAL A 219 -5.42 -0.98 -20.38
N ARG A 220 -6.72 -1.06 -20.05
CA ARG A 220 -7.83 -0.71 -20.95
C ARG A 220 -8.66 0.40 -20.30
N GLU A 221 -8.66 1.56 -20.94
CA GLU A 221 -9.42 2.73 -20.51
C GLU A 221 -10.22 3.29 -21.72
N PRO A 222 -11.20 2.54 -22.24
CA PRO A 222 -11.96 2.96 -23.43
C PRO A 222 -12.73 4.26 -23.21
N GLU A 223 -13.16 4.55 -21.98
CA GLU A 223 -13.82 5.79 -21.57
C GLU A 223 -12.90 7.01 -21.65
N ARG A 224 -11.57 6.79 -21.60
CA ARG A 224 -10.54 7.83 -21.78
C ARG A 224 -10.01 7.88 -23.23
N GLY A 225 -10.57 7.10 -24.15
CA GLY A 225 -10.14 7.02 -25.54
C GLY A 225 -8.92 6.12 -25.76
N HIS A 226 -8.56 5.30 -24.76
CA HIS A 226 -7.43 4.37 -24.83
C HIS A 226 -7.93 2.93 -24.72
N PRO A 227 -8.30 2.26 -25.86
CA PRO A 227 -8.79 0.90 -25.84
C PRO A 227 -7.75 -0.11 -25.32
N LEU A 228 -6.46 0.22 -25.52
CA LEU A 228 -5.32 -0.56 -25.03
C LEU A 228 -4.13 0.38 -24.82
N ARG A 229 -3.42 0.19 -23.72
CA ARG A 229 -2.17 0.89 -23.41
C ARG A 229 -1.22 -0.01 -22.62
N ALA A 230 0.06 0.08 -22.91
CA ALA A 230 1.10 -0.57 -22.12
C ALA A 230 1.45 0.30 -20.89
N GLN A 231 1.51 -0.32 -19.72
CA GLN A 231 1.76 0.36 -18.45
C GLN A 231 2.92 -0.32 -17.70
N VAL A 232 3.82 0.48 -17.15
CA VAL A 232 4.80 0.05 -16.14
C VAL A 232 4.22 0.38 -14.76
N SER A 233 3.77 -0.65 -14.03
CA SER A 233 3.23 -0.51 -12.69
C SER A 233 4.30 -0.81 -11.64
N MET A 234 4.41 0.04 -10.63
CA MET A 234 5.52 0.04 -9.70
C MET A 234 5.09 0.28 -8.26
N ASN A 235 5.86 -0.32 -7.33
CA ASN A 235 5.83 0.02 -5.92
C ASN A 235 7.21 0.53 -5.50
N LEU A 236 7.28 1.80 -5.11
CA LEU A 236 8.45 2.38 -4.48
C LEU A 236 8.38 2.05 -2.98
N LEU A 237 9.22 1.14 -2.53
CA LEU A 237 9.23 0.65 -1.14
C LEU A 237 9.86 1.65 -0.16
N ASP A 238 10.65 2.59 -0.69
CA ASP A 238 11.28 3.68 0.05
C ASP A 238 11.64 4.80 -0.93
N PHE A 239 10.84 5.86 -0.98
CA PHE A 239 11.05 7.00 -1.86
C PHE A 239 12.25 7.88 -1.48
N ALA A 240 12.76 7.76 -0.25
CA ALA A 240 13.98 8.45 0.16
C ALA A 240 15.23 7.79 -0.45
N VAL A 241 15.18 6.49 -0.71
CA VAL A 241 16.25 5.75 -1.41
C VAL A 241 16.13 5.90 -2.92
N THR A 242 14.92 5.76 -3.45
CA THR A 242 14.63 5.90 -4.88
C THR A 242 13.47 6.88 -5.08
N PRO A 243 13.78 8.18 -5.30
CA PRO A 243 12.76 9.21 -5.54
C PRO A 243 11.95 8.97 -6.82
N LEU A 244 10.69 9.46 -6.83
CA LEU A 244 9.78 9.34 -7.99
C LEU A 244 10.37 9.89 -9.30
N TRP A 245 11.07 11.02 -9.24
CA TRP A 245 11.70 11.60 -10.42
C TRP A 245 12.78 10.69 -11.04
N VAL A 246 13.55 9.96 -10.21
CA VAL A 246 14.54 8.98 -10.69
C VAL A 246 13.84 7.85 -11.45
N VAL A 247 12.71 7.39 -10.94
CA VAL A 247 11.91 6.34 -11.59
C VAL A 247 11.33 6.83 -12.91
N TRP A 248 10.75 8.04 -12.91
CA TRP A 248 10.19 8.66 -14.12
C TRP A 248 11.25 8.80 -15.22
N ASP A 249 12.40 9.37 -14.89
CA ASP A 249 13.50 9.56 -15.84
C ASP A 249 14.05 8.24 -16.37
N ALA A 250 14.24 7.24 -15.49
CA ALA A 250 14.72 5.92 -15.91
C ALA A 250 13.76 5.21 -16.88
N VAL A 251 12.45 5.27 -16.61
CA VAL A 251 11.45 4.68 -17.52
C VAL A 251 11.39 5.44 -18.83
N ARG A 252 11.46 6.79 -18.79
CA ARG A 252 11.50 7.64 -19.99
C ARG A 252 12.69 7.28 -20.89
N ASP A 253 13.88 7.21 -20.31
CA ASP A 253 15.10 6.97 -21.07
C ASP A 253 15.09 5.57 -21.70
N LEU A 254 14.54 4.57 -20.98
CA LEU A 254 14.37 3.21 -21.51
C LEU A 254 13.32 3.11 -22.60
N ALA A 255 12.20 3.83 -22.50
CA ALA A 255 11.19 3.88 -23.55
C ALA A 255 11.72 4.56 -24.82
N ALA A 256 12.53 5.61 -24.64
CA ALA A 256 13.18 6.31 -25.75
C ALA A 256 14.16 5.43 -26.56
N GLU A 257 14.78 4.40 -25.98
CA GLU A 257 15.60 3.44 -26.72
C GLU A 257 14.79 2.71 -27.82
N ASP A 258 13.50 2.48 -27.60
CA ASP A 258 12.57 1.87 -28.54
C ASP A 258 11.74 2.93 -29.33
N GLY A 259 12.07 4.24 -29.20
CA GLY A 259 11.39 5.33 -29.91
C GLY A 259 9.99 5.64 -29.36
N VAL A 260 9.69 5.24 -28.13
CA VAL A 260 8.39 5.43 -27.47
C VAL A 260 8.49 6.55 -26.43
N GLU A 261 7.49 7.43 -26.40
CA GLU A 261 7.33 8.45 -25.37
C GLU A 261 6.50 7.93 -24.18
N LEU A 262 6.61 8.63 -23.04
CA LEU A 262 5.70 8.45 -21.93
C LEU A 262 4.46 9.31 -22.17
N ALA A 263 3.27 8.72 -22.00
CA ALA A 263 2.03 9.44 -22.16
C ALA A 263 1.71 10.26 -20.89
N GLU A 264 1.58 9.58 -19.78
CA GLU A 264 1.21 10.14 -18.47
C GLU A 264 1.64 9.21 -17.36
N SER A 265 1.56 9.68 -16.12
CA SER A 265 1.70 8.81 -14.93
C SER A 265 0.47 8.85 -14.06
N GLU A 266 0.40 7.90 -13.13
CA GLU A 266 -0.71 7.75 -12.20
C GLU A 266 -0.19 7.42 -10.81
N LEU A 267 -0.67 8.15 -9.81
CA LEU A 267 -0.46 7.84 -8.40
C LEU A 267 -1.67 7.05 -7.87
N ILE A 268 -1.44 5.88 -7.31
CA ILE A 268 -2.48 5.07 -6.69
C ILE A 268 -2.49 5.34 -5.18
N GLY A 269 -3.61 5.88 -4.68
CA GLY A 269 -3.73 6.29 -3.29
C GLY A 269 -3.01 7.59 -2.96
N LEU A 270 -2.31 7.62 -1.84
CA LEU A 270 -1.67 8.82 -1.30
C LEU A 270 -0.15 8.78 -1.45
N ALA A 271 0.48 9.95 -1.46
CA ALA A 271 1.93 10.09 -1.37
C ALA A 271 2.33 11.17 -0.36
N PRO A 272 3.49 11.03 0.33
CA PRO A 272 4.01 12.05 1.22
C PRO A 272 4.38 13.33 0.44
N GLN A 273 4.13 14.50 1.04
CA GLN A 273 4.51 15.81 0.46
C GLN A 273 5.99 15.84 0.08
N ALA A 274 6.87 15.32 0.94
CA ALA A 274 8.31 15.28 0.69
C ALA A 274 8.69 14.56 -0.62
N SER A 275 7.91 13.57 -1.07
CA SER A 275 8.17 12.89 -2.35
C SER A 275 7.93 13.81 -3.56
N PHE A 276 6.95 14.69 -3.48
CA PHE A 276 6.65 15.69 -4.51
C PHE A 276 7.62 16.88 -4.44
N GLU A 277 8.00 17.31 -3.24
CA GLU A 277 9.01 18.36 -3.08
C GLU A 277 10.34 17.96 -3.71
N ALA A 278 10.76 16.69 -3.56
CA ALA A 278 11.95 16.18 -4.23
C ALA A 278 11.86 16.22 -5.77
N ILE A 279 10.66 16.01 -6.34
CA ILE A 279 10.45 16.18 -7.79
C ILE A 279 10.56 17.67 -8.17
N ALA A 280 9.93 18.57 -7.39
CA ALA A 280 9.96 20.02 -7.64
C ALA A 280 11.40 20.56 -7.60
N ASP A 281 12.20 20.12 -6.63
CA ASP A 281 13.62 20.48 -6.52
C ASP A 281 14.41 20.02 -7.74
N HIS A 282 14.21 18.78 -8.18
CA HIS A 282 14.84 18.24 -9.38
C HIS A 282 14.42 19.00 -10.66
N ALA A 283 13.14 19.38 -10.75
CA ALA A 283 12.62 20.17 -11.88
C ALA A 283 13.05 21.64 -11.86
N GLY A 284 13.79 22.09 -10.84
CA GLY A 284 14.22 23.48 -10.69
C GLY A 284 13.12 24.43 -10.20
N ALA A 285 11.99 23.91 -9.73
CA ALA A 285 10.87 24.69 -9.21
C ALA A 285 11.09 25.03 -7.71
N MET A 286 12.16 25.78 -7.43
CA MET A 286 12.56 26.13 -6.07
C MET A 286 11.75 27.29 -5.48
N ASP A 287 11.22 28.16 -6.33
CA ASP A 287 10.47 29.37 -5.96
C ASP A 287 8.97 29.13 -5.96
N GLY A 288 8.23 29.95 -5.18
CA GLY A 288 6.78 29.90 -5.13
C GLY A 288 6.22 29.30 -3.84
N SER A 289 4.89 29.21 -3.78
CA SER A 289 4.20 28.54 -2.67
C SER A 289 4.40 27.03 -2.71
N VAL A 290 4.15 26.35 -1.59
CA VAL A 290 4.15 24.86 -1.56
C VAL A 290 3.22 24.31 -2.65
N ASP A 291 2.05 24.92 -2.84
CA ASP A 291 1.10 24.46 -3.87
C ASP A 291 1.63 24.66 -5.30
N ASP A 292 2.42 25.70 -5.55
CA ASP A 292 3.04 25.89 -6.87
C ASP A 292 4.10 24.82 -7.12
N ARG A 293 4.91 24.50 -6.12
CA ARG A 293 5.91 23.44 -6.19
C ARG A 293 5.28 22.06 -6.40
N LEU A 294 4.20 21.74 -5.66
CA LEU A 294 3.49 20.47 -5.83
C LEU A 294 2.86 20.35 -7.23
N ARG A 295 2.31 21.45 -7.78
CA ARG A 295 1.81 21.47 -9.17
C ARG A 295 2.95 21.30 -10.19
N ALA A 296 4.08 21.94 -9.98
CA ALA A 296 5.25 21.77 -10.84
C ALA A 296 5.78 20.32 -10.82
N ALA A 297 5.80 19.70 -9.65
CA ALA A 297 6.17 18.29 -9.49
C ALA A 297 5.21 17.37 -10.27
N ALA A 298 3.90 17.56 -10.12
CA ALA A 298 2.89 16.78 -10.84
C ALA A 298 3.02 16.97 -12.37
N ALA A 299 3.30 18.18 -12.83
CA ALA A 299 3.51 18.47 -14.25
C ALA A 299 4.79 17.79 -14.79
N TYR A 300 5.89 17.77 -14.01
CA TYR A 300 7.14 17.13 -14.41
C TYR A 300 6.97 15.64 -14.72
N ILE A 301 6.26 14.90 -13.86
CA ILE A 301 5.99 13.48 -14.04
C ILE A 301 4.71 13.21 -14.85
N ARG A 302 4.13 14.23 -15.49
CA ARG A 302 2.87 14.15 -16.25
C ARG A 302 1.77 13.41 -15.45
N LEU A 303 1.64 13.75 -14.16
CA LEU A 303 0.67 13.07 -13.28
C LEU A 303 -0.76 13.42 -13.70
N ARG A 304 -1.51 12.42 -14.15
CA ARG A 304 -2.91 12.59 -14.53
C ARG A 304 -3.79 12.82 -13.30
N ASP A 305 -4.85 13.58 -13.49
CA ASP A 305 -5.87 13.85 -12.46
C ASP A 305 -5.28 14.32 -11.11
N TYR A 306 -4.16 15.06 -11.15
CA TYR A 306 -3.53 15.54 -9.92
C TYR A 306 -4.51 16.35 -9.05
N SER A 307 -4.60 15.96 -7.81
CA SER A 307 -5.32 16.68 -6.76
C SER A 307 -4.39 16.90 -5.55
N PRO A 308 -4.42 18.08 -4.91
CA PRO A 308 -3.72 18.29 -3.63
C PRO A 308 -4.13 17.26 -2.55
N MET A 309 -5.31 16.65 -2.68
CA MET A 309 -5.81 15.61 -1.77
C MET A 309 -5.15 14.23 -1.96
N GLN A 310 -4.30 14.07 -2.97
CA GLN A 310 -3.41 12.91 -3.09
C GLN A 310 -2.17 13.04 -2.20
N ILE A 311 -1.93 14.22 -1.62
CA ILE A 311 -0.85 14.46 -0.65
C ILE A 311 -1.36 14.10 0.75
N LEU A 312 -0.69 13.13 1.38
CA LEU A 312 -1.08 12.56 2.67
C LEU A 312 -1.30 13.62 3.75
N GLU A 313 -0.35 14.54 3.90
CA GLU A 313 -0.39 15.58 4.93
C GLU A 313 -1.59 16.51 4.74
N ARG A 314 -1.91 16.87 3.49
CA ARG A 314 -3.07 17.70 3.15
C ARG A 314 -4.39 16.99 3.45
N ARG A 315 -4.46 15.73 3.12
CA ARG A 315 -5.65 14.92 3.36
C ARG A 315 -5.89 14.70 4.85
N LEU A 316 -4.82 14.45 5.61
CA LEU A 316 -4.88 14.33 7.06
C LEU A 316 -5.29 15.66 7.72
N GLU A 317 -4.78 16.81 7.26
CA GLU A 317 -5.16 18.12 7.75
C GLU A 317 -6.65 18.41 7.50
N ALA A 318 -7.14 18.13 6.28
CA ALA A 318 -8.56 18.26 5.95
C ALA A 318 -9.45 17.41 6.86
N ALA A 319 -9.05 16.16 7.11
CA ALA A 319 -9.75 15.24 8.01
C ALA A 319 -9.79 15.76 9.46
N ARG A 320 -8.70 16.32 9.97
CA ARG A 320 -8.62 16.93 11.30
C ARG A 320 -9.55 18.12 11.46
N HIS A 321 -9.83 18.85 10.39
CA HIS A 321 -10.76 19.99 10.37
C HIS A 321 -12.20 19.61 10.08
N GLY A 322 -12.55 18.31 10.13
CA GLY A 322 -13.92 17.81 10.02
C GLY A 322 -14.42 17.65 8.58
N THR A 323 -13.55 17.77 7.58
CA THR A 323 -13.89 17.41 6.21
C THR A 323 -13.76 15.91 6.08
N ASP A 324 -14.82 15.22 5.64
CA ASP A 324 -14.76 13.77 5.36
C ASP A 324 -13.79 13.52 4.18
N PRO A 325 -12.64 12.89 4.42
CA PRO A 325 -11.65 12.66 3.36
C PRO A 325 -12.19 11.79 2.24
N THR A 326 -13.15 10.93 2.50
CA THR A 326 -13.74 10.04 1.50
C THR A 326 -14.61 10.81 0.51
N THR A 327 -15.07 12.01 0.89
CA THR A 327 -15.83 12.93 0.01
C THR A 327 -14.97 13.91 -0.79
N LEU A 328 -13.65 13.98 -0.49
CA LEU A 328 -12.70 14.94 -1.12
C LEU A 328 -12.21 14.52 -2.52
N GLY A 329 -12.96 13.69 -3.18
CA GLY A 329 -12.67 13.13 -4.49
C GLY A 329 -12.14 11.70 -4.39
N GLU A 330 -12.59 10.85 -5.30
CA GLU A 330 -12.05 9.50 -5.44
C GLU A 330 -10.58 9.60 -5.85
N LEU A 331 -9.71 8.90 -5.11
CA LEU A 331 -8.33 8.72 -5.54
C LEU A 331 -8.30 7.73 -6.72
N PRO A 332 -7.35 7.87 -7.66
CA PRO A 332 -7.13 6.89 -8.71
C PRO A 332 -6.98 5.49 -8.12
N ARG A 333 -7.71 4.54 -8.68
CA ARG A 333 -7.70 3.13 -8.25
C ARG A 333 -6.82 2.34 -9.21
N ALA A 334 -6.08 1.36 -8.69
CA ALA A 334 -5.43 0.40 -9.56
C ALA A 334 -6.51 -0.39 -10.33
N THR A 335 -6.43 -0.38 -11.64
CA THR A 335 -7.28 -1.19 -12.54
C THR A 335 -6.79 -2.63 -12.61
#